data_91ba4b8125835e382c01f0414b451e37
#
_entry.id   91ba4b8125835e382c01f0414b451e37
#
_cell.length_a   1.000
_cell.length_b   1.000
_cell.length_c   1.000
_cell.angle_alpha   90.00
_cell.angle_beta   90.00
_cell.angle_gamma   90.00
#
_symmetry.space_group_name_H-M   'P 1'
#
loop_
_entity.id
_entity.type
_entity.pdbx_description
1 polymer ?
#
loop_
_entity_poly.entity_id
_entity_poly.type
_entity_poly.pdbx_seq_one_letter_code
_entity_poly.pdbx_strand_id
1 'polypeptide(L)'
;MPSTSRTERALYFIGRALVRCFYRVHAIGLENLPDGGFLLVPNHISWVDALVLQLACPRPIRYVIDQEYYHKRVLHPILRALGGIPINIRHSHAAVRAAAEKVGEGEIVCVFPEGQLERRGVLLRLQRGYELIARHSKAQVVPVWLDQLWGSIFSFQGGRFFTKFPKRFPYPVTVAFGKP
;
A
#
# COMPACT_ATOMS: atom_id res chain seq x y z
N MET A 1 -7.76 -1.59 19.92
CA MET A 1 -7.13 -2.24 18.75
C MET A 1 -8.22 -2.93 17.96
N PRO A 2 -8.39 -2.66 16.65
CA PRO A 2 -9.37 -3.37 15.84
C PRO A 2 -9.07 -4.88 15.89
N SER A 3 -10.12 -5.69 16.00
CA SER A 3 -10.00 -7.15 16.14
C SER A 3 -9.57 -7.77 14.80
N THR A 4 -8.29 -7.91 14.58
CA THR A 4 -7.76 -8.67 13.46
C THR A 4 -8.05 -10.17 13.62
N SER A 5 -8.66 -10.78 12.61
CA SER A 5 -8.94 -12.22 12.65
C SER A 5 -7.66 -13.05 12.74
N ARG A 6 -7.73 -14.29 13.25
CA ARG A 6 -6.57 -15.21 13.29
C ARG A 6 -5.99 -15.44 11.90
N THR A 7 -6.85 -15.56 10.90
CA THR A 7 -6.46 -15.73 9.48
C THR A 7 -5.69 -14.51 8.96
N GLU A 8 -6.16 -13.30 9.29
CA GLU A 8 -5.50 -12.05 8.91
C GLU A 8 -4.11 -11.95 9.52
N ARG A 9 -3.96 -12.29 10.81
CA ARG A 9 -2.64 -12.31 11.47
C ARG A 9 -1.70 -13.32 10.82
N ALA A 10 -2.18 -14.53 10.52
CA ALA A 10 -1.36 -15.56 9.87
C ALA A 10 -0.88 -15.10 8.48
N LEU A 11 -1.78 -14.56 7.65
CA LEU A 11 -1.43 -14.02 6.33
C LEU A 11 -0.43 -12.86 6.43
N TYR A 12 -0.62 -12.00 7.42
CA TYR A 12 0.30 -10.90 7.70
C TYR A 12 1.71 -11.40 8.04
N PHE A 13 1.83 -12.38 8.96
CA PHE A 13 3.14 -12.95 9.34
C PHE A 13 3.80 -13.71 8.20
N ILE A 14 3.06 -14.52 7.47
CA ILE A 14 3.57 -15.26 6.30
C ILE A 14 4.04 -14.28 5.23
N GLY A 15 3.23 -13.29 4.90
CA GLY A 15 3.59 -12.25 3.93
C GLY A 15 4.86 -11.49 4.34
N ARG A 16 4.97 -11.10 5.62
CA ARG A 16 6.19 -10.45 6.14
C ARG A 16 7.43 -11.33 6.02
N ALA A 17 7.32 -12.61 6.35
CA ALA A 17 8.44 -13.56 6.25
C ALA A 17 8.90 -13.70 4.79
N LEU A 18 7.96 -13.90 3.86
CA LEU A 18 8.25 -14.00 2.43
C LEU A 18 8.92 -12.72 1.90
N VAL A 19 8.36 -11.55 2.18
CA VAL A 19 8.92 -10.28 1.69
C VAL A 19 10.32 -10.06 2.25
N ARG A 20 10.58 -10.39 3.53
CA ARG A 20 11.91 -10.28 4.15
C ARG A 20 12.96 -11.17 3.51
N CYS A 21 12.58 -12.30 2.95
CA CYS A 21 13.51 -13.15 2.21
C CYS A 21 14.03 -12.47 0.94
N PHE A 22 13.19 -11.66 0.29
CA PHE A 22 13.51 -11.01 -1.00
C PHE A 22 13.95 -9.55 -0.86
N TYR A 23 13.49 -8.84 0.17
CA TYR A 23 13.69 -7.41 0.35
C TYR A 23 14.26 -7.08 1.72
N ARG A 24 15.31 -6.25 1.73
CA ARG A 24 15.83 -5.61 2.93
C ARG A 24 15.19 -4.24 3.04
N VAL A 25 14.13 -4.13 3.84
CA VAL A 25 13.38 -2.89 4.00
C VAL A 25 13.97 -2.05 5.13
N HIS A 26 14.30 -0.81 4.82
CA HIS A 26 14.72 0.22 5.76
C HIS A 26 13.59 1.24 5.90
N ALA A 27 13.01 1.37 7.10
CA ALA A 27 11.96 2.32 7.40
C ALA A 27 12.54 3.57 8.07
N ILE A 28 12.13 4.74 7.58
CA ILE A 28 12.53 6.06 8.12
C ILE A 28 11.27 6.84 8.46
N GLY A 29 11.28 7.61 9.56
CA GLY A 29 10.17 8.49 9.95
C GLY A 29 9.00 7.75 10.58
N LEU A 30 9.20 6.59 11.20
CA LEU A 30 8.15 5.85 11.90
C LEU A 30 7.57 6.66 13.08
N GLU A 31 8.33 7.58 13.65
CA GLU A 31 7.93 8.53 14.68
C GLU A 31 6.89 9.56 14.19
N ASN A 32 6.73 9.71 12.87
CA ASN A 32 5.73 10.58 12.27
C ASN A 32 4.33 9.93 12.17
N LEU A 33 4.24 8.62 12.45
CA LEU A 33 2.96 7.91 12.31
C LEU A 33 2.02 8.27 13.47
N PRO A 34 0.78 8.73 13.19
CA PRO A 34 -0.20 9.02 14.23
C PRO A 34 -0.65 7.77 15.01
N ASP A 35 -1.07 7.95 16.25
CA ASP A 35 -1.56 6.85 17.11
C ASP A 35 -2.90 6.28 16.66
N GLY A 36 -3.79 7.10 16.12
CA GLY A 36 -5.13 6.71 15.67
C GLY A 36 -5.18 6.12 14.27
N GLY A 37 -6.32 6.30 13.62
CA GLY A 37 -6.48 6.03 12.19
C GLY A 37 -5.94 7.18 11.35
N PHE A 38 -5.30 6.88 10.24
CA PHE A 38 -4.74 7.86 9.32
C PHE A 38 -4.65 7.31 7.91
N LEU A 39 -4.39 8.20 6.96
CA LEU A 39 -4.28 7.87 5.55
C LEU A 39 -2.81 7.87 5.12
N LEU A 40 -2.34 6.76 4.55
CA LEU A 40 -1.05 6.66 3.88
C LEU A 40 -1.20 6.96 2.40
N VAL A 41 -0.32 7.80 1.88
CA VAL A 41 -0.33 8.24 0.47
C VAL A 41 1.06 8.05 -0.13
N PRO A 42 1.39 6.82 -0.58
CA PRO A 42 2.67 6.50 -1.20
C PRO A 42 2.68 6.74 -2.71
N ASN A 43 3.89 6.87 -3.30
CA ASN A 43 4.11 6.69 -4.73
C ASN A 43 3.94 5.21 -5.13
N HIS A 44 3.67 4.94 -6.42
CA HIS A 44 3.35 3.58 -6.92
C HIS A 44 4.21 3.17 -8.11
N ILE A 45 5.30 2.46 -7.84
CA ILE A 45 6.35 2.12 -8.81
C ILE A 45 6.54 0.62 -9.06
N SER A 46 5.94 -0.24 -8.22
CA SER A 46 6.11 -1.69 -8.29
C SER A 46 4.88 -2.45 -7.79
N TRP A 47 4.67 -3.65 -8.31
CA TRP A 47 3.61 -4.55 -7.82
C TRP A 47 3.77 -4.97 -6.35
N VAL A 48 4.98 -4.87 -5.82
CA VAL A 48 5.27 -5.23 -4.42
C VAL A 48 5.22 -4.05 -3.45
N ASP A 49 4.88 -2.85 -3.92
CA ASP A 49 4.84 -1.64 -3.08
C ASP A 49 3.99 -1.83 -1.83
N ALA A 50 2.80 -2.41 -1.97
CA ALA A 50 1.91 -2.69 -0.86
C ALA A 50 2.53 -3.66 0.16
N LEU A 51 3.24 -4.70 -0.31
CA LEU A 51 3.89 -5.68 0.54
C LEU A 51 5.10 -5.09 1.28
N VAL A 52 5.90 -4.28 0.58
CA VAL A 52 7.05 -3.59 1.15
C VAL A 52 6.61 -2.55 2.19
N LEU A 53 5.57 -1.77 1.86
CA LEU A 53 4.98 -0.80 2.78
C LEU A 53 4.42 -1.48 4.03
N GLN A 54 3.72 -2.63 3.86
CA GLN A 54 3.21 -3.42 4.98
C GLN A 54 4.34 -3.99 5.85
N LEU A 55 5.49 -4.32 5.26
CA LEU A 55 6.66 -4.78 6.01
C LEU A 55 7.28 -3.64 6.83
N ALA A 56 7.31 -2.43 6.29
CA ALA A 56 7.85 -1.24 6.95
C ALA A 56 6.93 -0.72 8.08
N CYS A 57 5.61 -0.79 7.88
CA CYS A 57 4.64 -0.28 8.85
C CYS A 57 4.43 -1.26 10.02
N PRO A 58 4.44 -0.78 11.29
CA PRO A 58 4.26 -1.64 12.46
C PRO A 58 2.82 -2.13 12.65
N ARG A 59 1.85 -1.47 12.01
CA ARG A 59 0.41 -1.76 12.11
C ARG A 59 -0.14 -2.28 10.77
N PRO A 60 -1.22 -3.11 10.79
CA PRO A 60 -1.91 -3.53 9.57
C PRO A 60 -2.42 -2.34 8.75
N ILE A 61 -2.31 -2.45 7.43
CA ILE A 61 -2.76 -1.43 6.49
C ILE A 61 -3.92 -1.99 5.66
N ARG A 62 -5.00 -1.22 5.50
CA ARG A 62 -6.11 -1.49 4.58
C ARG A 62 -5.83 -0.79 3.25
N TYR A 63 -5.67 -1.54 2.20
CA TYR A 63 -5.38 -1.00 0.87
C TYR A 63 -6.66 -0.74 0.09
N VAL A 64 -6.75 0.45 -0.51
CA VAL A 64 -7.77 0.73 -1.54
C VAL A 64 -7.27 0.12 -2.84
N ILE A 65 -8.04 -0.80 -3.42
CA ILE A 65 -7.61 -1.66 -4.52
C ILE A 65 -8.65 -1.57 -5.65
N ASP A 66 -8.17 -1.40 -6.88
CA ASP A 66 -9.07 -1.44 -8.05
C ASP A 66 -9.88 -2.74 -8.07
N GLN A 67 -11.19 -2.60 -8.31
CA GLN A 67 -12.11 -3.73 -8.25
C GLN A 67 -11.79 -4.83 -9.27
N GLU A 68 -11.16 -4.51 -10.42
CA GLU A 68 -10.74 -5.51 -11.39
C GLU A 68 -9.70 -6.46 -10.81
N TYR A 69 -8.75 -5.94 -10.02
CA TYR A 69 -7.77 -6.75 -9.31
C TYR A 69 -8.37 -7.42 -8.08
N TYR A 70 -9.24 -6.71 -7.36
CA TYR A 70 -9.89 -7.24 -6.16
C TYR A 70 -10.71 -8.50 -6.43
N HIS A 71 -11.42 -8.58 -7.57
CA HIS A 71 -12.26 -9.72 -7.93
C HIS A 71 -11.55 -10.83 -8.69
N LYS A 72 -10.23 -10.72 -8.93
CA LYS A 72 -9.47 -11.84 -9.54
C LYS A 72 -9.53 -13.06 -8.64
N ARG A 73 -9.96 -14.20 -9.20
CA ARG A 73 -10.25 -15.46 -8.48
C ARG A 73 -9.15 -15.87 -7.48
N VAL A 74 -7.88 -15.69 -7.84
CA VAL A 74 -6.74 -16.06 -6.99
C VAL A 74 -6.47 -15.01 -5.90
N LEU A 75 -6.66 -13.72 -6.21
CA LEU A 75 -6.34 -12.62 -5.30
C LEU A 75 -7.49 -12.33 -4.33
N HIS A 76 -8.73 -12.50 -4.76
CA HIS A 76 -9.92 -12.14 -3.99
C HIS A 76 -9.93 -12.67 -2.55
N PRO A 77 -9.71 -13.97 -2.28
CA PRO A 77 -9.74 -14.48 -0.91
C PRO A 77 -8.66 -13.85 -0.01
N ILE A 78 -7.48 -13.59 -0.58
CA ILE A 78 -6.37 -12.97 0.16
C ILE A 78 -6.67 -11.50 0.45
N LEU A 79 -7.08 -10.74 -0.57
CA LEU A 79 -7.36 -9.32 -0.45
C LEU A 79 -8.55 -9.07 0.50
N ARG A 80 -9.56 -9.93 0.44
CA ARG A 80 -10.70 -9.90 1.39
C ARG A 80 -10.26 -10.20 2.81
N ALA A 81 -9.44 -11.23 3.01
CA ALA A 81 -8.92 -11.60 4.33
C ALA A 81 -8.03 -10.51 4.95
N LEU A 82 -7.32 -9.74 4.12
CA LEU A 82 -6.51 -8.58 4.52
C LEU A 82 -7.34 -7.28 4.66
N GLY A 83 -8.66 -7.34 4.47
CA GLY A 83 -9.55 -6.19 4.60
C GLY A 83 -9.34 -5.13 3.52
N GLY A 84 -8.97 -5.54 2.30
CA GLY A 84 -8.85 -4.65 1.16
C GLY A 84 -10.18 -3.98 0.81
N ILE A 85 -10.13 -2.71 0.40
CA ILE A 85 -11.30 -1.90 0.07
C ILE A 85 -11.37 -1.78 -1.47
N PRO A 86 -12.35 -2.45 -2.12
CA PRO A 86 -12.46 -2.36 -3.57
C PRO A 86 -12.94 -0.98 -4.02
N ILE A 87 -12.28 -0.42 -5.02
CA ILE A 87 -12.68 0.85 -5.64
C ILE A 87 -12.99 0.67 -7.12
N ASN A 88 -14.11 1.24 -7.54
CA ASN A 88 -14.40 1.51 -8.94
C ASN A 88 -14.17 2.99 -9.21
N ILE A 89 -13.23 3.31 -10.09
CA ILE A 89 -12.84 4.70 -10.38
C ILE A 89 -14.04 5.54 -10.87
N ARG A 90 -14.96 4.91 -11.61
CA ARG A 90 -16.16 5.58 -12.13
C ARG A 90 -17.23 5.82 -11.06
N HIS A 91 -17.24 5.04 -9.97
CA HIS A 91 -18.23 5.07 -8.89
C HIS A 91 -17.52 5.03 -7.54
N SER A 92 -16.62 5.98 -7.30
CA SER A 92 -15.70 5.96 -6.13
C SER A 92 -16.33 6.31 -4.79
N HIS A 93 -17.56 6.88 -4.76
CA HIS A 93 -18.19 7.37 -3.53
C HIS A 93 -18.33 6.30 -2.43
N ALA A 94 -18.70 5.07 -2.78
CA ALA A 94 -18.84 3.98 -1.81
C ALA A 94 -17.49 3.60 -1.21
N ALA A 95 -16.43 3.52 -2.04
CA ALA A 95 -15.09 3.21 -1.59
C ALA A 95 -14.50 4.34 -0.71
N VAL A 96 -14.74 5.61 -1.08
CA VAL A 96 -14.34 6.77 -0.27
C VAL A 96 -14.98 6.71 1.12
N ARG A 97 -16.29 6.40 1.18
CA ARG A 97 -17.01 6.26 2.45
C ARG A 97 -16.44 5.10 3.28
N ALA A 98 -16.31 3.92 2.67
CA ALA A 98 -15.76 2.74 3.36
C ALA A 98 -14.33 2.98 3.88
N ALA A 99 -13.49 3.64 3.09
CA ALA A 99 -12.15 4.03 3.52
C ALA A 99 -12.17 5.02 4.68
N ALA A 100 -13.05 6.02 4.63
CA ALA A 100 -13.20 7.01 5.70
C ALA A 100 -13.73 6.37 7.01
N GLU A 101 -14.66 5.43 6.91
CA GLU A 101 -15.17 4.65 8.05
C GLU A 101 -14.03 3.87 8.71
N LYS A 102 -13.21 3.17 7.93
CA LYS A 102 -12.06 2.42 8.46
C LYS A 102 -11.05 3.32 9.17
N VAL A 103 -10.76 4.49 8.63
CA VAL A 103 -9.93 5.47 9.32
C VAL A 103 -10.58 5.92 10.64
N GLY A 104 -11.89 6.18 10.64
CA GLY A 104 -12.64 6.53 11.84
C GLY A 104 -12.64 5.44 12.92
N GLU A 105 -12.55 4.17 12.53
CA GLU A 105 -12.38 3.01 13.41
C GLU A 105 -10.94 2.88 13.97
N GLY A 106 -10.03 3.80 13.63
CA GLY A 106 -8.65 3.79 14.07
C GLY A 106 -7.72 2.93 13.19
N GLU A 107 -8.16 2.50 12.01
CA GLU A 107 -7.35 1.71 11.10
C GLU A 107 -6.48 2.60 10.18
N ILE A 108 -5.35 2.05 9.71
CA ILE A 108 -4.52 2.69 8.69
C ILE A 108 -5.09 2.32 7.32
N VAL A 109 -5.42 3.32 6.52
CA VAL A 109 -5.85 3.13 5.13
C VAL A 109 -4.77 3.65 4.19
N CYS A 110 -4.46 2.90 3.15
CA CYS A 110 -3.49 3.28 2.12
C CYS A 110 -4.18 3.45 0.77
N VAL A 111 -3.91 4.59 0.16
CA VAL A 111 -4.34 4.91 -1.20
C VAL A 111 -3.12 5.29 -2.02
N PHE A 112 -2.89 4.61 -3.13
CA PHE A 112 -1.91 5.03 -4.12
C PHE A 112 -2.54 6.13 -4.98
N PRO A 113 -2.16 7.40 -4.79
CA PRO A 113 -2.90 8.53 -5.38
C PRO A 113 -2.71 8.64 -6.89
N GLU A 114 -1.71 7.98 -7.44
CA GLU A 114 -1.46 7.92 -8.88
C GLU A 114 -2.55 7.12 -9.63
N GLY A 115 -3.29 6.24 -8.93
CA GLY A 115 -4.39 5.43 -9.47
C GLY A 115 -3.96 4.36 -10.47
N GLN A 116 -2.67 4.30 -10.78
CA GLN A 116 -2.07 3.31 -11.67
C GLN A 116 -0.59 3.14 -11.35
N LEU A 117 -0.05 2.00 -11.77
CA LEU A 117 1.37 1.72 -11.59
C LEU A 117 2.21 2.55 -12.59
N GLU A 118 3.22 3.21 -12.06
CA GLU A 118 4.16 4.00 -12.87
C GLU A 118 5.05 3.07 -13.72
N ARG A 119 5.33 3.47 -14.97
CA ARG A 119 6.08 2.67 -15.95
C ARG A 119 7.30 3.38 -16.54
N ARG A 120 7.54 4.64 -16.19
CA ARG A 120 8.58 5.50 -16.79
C ARG A 120 9.63 5.96 -15.79
N GLY A 121 9.46 5.68 -14.48
CA GLY A 121 10.35 6.14 -13.41
C GLY A 121 10.08 7.58 -12.98
N VAL A 122 8.86 8.10 -13.21
CA VAL A 122 8.45 9.47 -12.84
C VAL A 122 7.18 9.44 -11.99
N LEU A 123 7.04 10.38 -11.08
CA LEU A 123 5.81 10.53 -10.30
C LEU A 123 4.66 10.95 -11.23
N LEU A 124 3.56 10.21 -11.20
CA LEU A 124 2.39 10.52 -12.00
C LEU A 124 1.52 11.58 -11.33
N ARG A 125 0.56 12.13 -12.08
CA ARG A 125 -0.43 13.07 -11.55
C ARG A 125 -1.27 12.40 -10.45
N LEU A 126 -1.34 13.05 -9.29
CA LEU A 126 -2.13 12.56 -8.17
C LEU A 126 -3.63 12.78 -8.41
N GLN A 127 -4.41 11.74 -8.18
CA GLN A 127 -5.87 11.77 -8.24
C GLN A 127 -6.43 12.28 -6.90
N ARG A 128 -7.48 13.09 -6.93
CA ARG A 128 -8.05 13.72 -5.72
C ARG A 128 -8.82 12.77 -4.78
N GLY A 129 -8.86 11.49 -5.07
CA GLY A 129 -9.59 10.50 -4.26
C GLY A 129 -9.16 10.46 -2.80
N TYR A 130 -7.85 10.56 -2.54
CA TYR A 130 -7.32 10.58 -1.18
C TYR A 130 -7.74 11.82 -0.39
N GLU A 131 -7.87 12.99 -1.05
CA GLU A 131 -8.35 14.23 -0.41
C GLU A 131 -9.80 14.08 0.07
N LEU A 132 -10.64 13.39 -0.71
CA LEU A 132 -12.03 13.14 -0.33
C LEU A 132 -12.10 12.23 0.90
N ILE A 133 -11.29 11.18 0.96
CA ILE A 133 -11.20 10.29 2.13
C ILE A 133 -10.76 11.09 3.36
N ALA A 134 -9.67 11.86 3.24
CA ALA A 134 -9.14 12.68 4.33
C ALA A 134 -10.17 13.67 4.87
N ARG A 135 -10.90 14.37 3.98
CA ARG A 135 -11.96 15.32 4.37
C ARG A 135 -13.14 14.62 5.09
N HIS A 136 -13.59 13.47 4.59
CA HIS A 136 -14.70 12.73 5.20
C HIS A 136 -14.35 12.16 6.57
N SER A 137 -13.13 11.65 6.73
CA SER A 137 -12.66 11.06 7.99
C SER A 137 -12.02 12.07 8.96
N LYS A 138 -11.73 13.30 8.49
CA LYS A 138 -10.90 14.30 9.19
C LYS A 138 -9.53 13.72 9.57
N ALA A 139 -9.03 12.78 8.78
CA ALA A 139 -7.79 12.07 9.04
C ALA A 139 -6.56 12.88 8.71
N GLN A 140 -5.50 12.64 9.46
CA GLN A 140 -4.16 13.06 9.07
C GLN A 140 -3.70 12.27 7.84
N VAL A 141 -3.00 12.94 6.93
CA VAL A 141 -2.45 12.34 5.71
C VAL A 141 -0.95 12.26 5.83
N VAL A 142 -0.44 11.04 5.88
CA VAL A 142 1.01 10.78 5.95
C VAL A 142 1.51 10.46 4.55
N PRO A 143 2.31 11.33 3.93
CA PRO A 143 2.96 11.04 2.67
C PRO A 143 4.03 9.98 2.88
N VAL A 144 4.17 9.06 1.92
CA VAL A 144 5.19 8.01 1.98
C VAL A 144 5.97 8.00 0.68
N TRP A 145 7.28 7.84 0.79
CA TRP A 145 8.15 7.66 -0.36
C TRP A 145 8.77 6.28 -0.35
N LEU A 146 8.48 5.52 -1.41
CA LEU A 146 9.09 4.23 -1.68
C LEU A 146 10.27 4.46 -2.63
N ASP A 147 11.47 4.23 -2.13
CA ASP A 147 12.70 4.40 -2.90
C ASP A 147 13.35 3.06 -3.23
N GLN A 148 14.11 3.05 -4.34
CA GLN A 148 14.89 1.91 -4.84
C GLN A 148 14.07 0.74 -5.40
N LEU A 149 12.73 0.75 -5.35
CA LEU A 149 11.90 -0.29 -5.97
C LEU A 149 11.93 -0.24 -7.51
N TRP A 150 12.29 0.91 -8.09
CA TRP A 150 12.55 1.04 -9.53
C TRP A 150 13.81 0.27 -9.90
N GLY A 151 13.67 -0.77 -10.72
CA GLY A 151 14.75 -1.71 -11.04
C GLY A 151 14.64 -3.06 -10.35
N SER A 152 13.70 -3.22 -9.38
CA SER A 152 13.35 -4.53 -8.84
C SER A 152 12.70 -5.41 -9.91
N ILE A 153 12.66 -6.73 -9.67
CA ILE A 153 12.04 -7.72 -10.56
C ILE A 153 10.59 -7.35 -10.90
N PHE A 154 9.88 -6.74 -9.95
CA PHE A 154 8.46 -6.40 -10.04
C PHE A 154 8.17 -4.96 -10.50
N SER A 155 9.19 -4.22 -10.97
CA SER A 155 9.03 -2.91 -11.60
C SER A 155 9.07 -3.00 -13.12
N PHE A 156 8.57 -1.98 -13.82
CA PHE A 156 8.58 -1.92 -15.28
C PHE A 156 9.85 -1.34 -15.89
N GLN A 157 10.92 -1.16 -15.12
CA GLN A 157 12.17 -0.64 -15.64
C GLN A 157 12.66 -1.45 -16.85
N GLY A 158 12.93 -0.76 -17.96
CA GLY A 158 13.40 -1.37 -19.21
C GLY A 158 12.31 -2.15 -19.98
N GLY A 159 11.02 -1.91 -19.70
CA GLY A 159 9.89 -2.56 -20.37
C GLY A 159 9.73 -4.05 -20.07
N ARG A 160 10.54 -4.60 -19.15
CA ARG A 160 10.53 -6.02 -18.79
C ARG A 160 9.97 -6.22 -17.39
N PHE A 161 8.97 -7.08 -17.27
CA PHE A 161 8.36 -7.48 -16.01
C PHE A 161 8.64 -8.97 -15.78
N PHE A 162 9.03 -9.38 -14.56
CA PHE A 162 9.41 -10.76 -14.15
C PHE A 162 10.65 -11.38 -14.83
N THR A 163 11.12 -10.86 -15.93
CA THR A 163 12.25 -11.46 -16.70
C THR A 163 13.61 -10.87 -16.35
N LYS A 164 13.69 -10.12 -15.25
CA LYS A 164 14.94 -9.51 -14.77
C LYS A 164 15.55 -10.36 -13.68
N PHE A 165 16.87 -10.59 -13.73
CA PHE A 165 17.59 -11.07 -12.58
C PHE A 165 17.77 -9.93 -11.56
N PRO A 166 17.59 -10.17 -10.26
CA PRO A 166 17.81 -9.17 -9.23
C PRO A 166 19.31 -8.81 -9.22
N LYS A 167 19.63 -7.51 -9.32
CA LYS A 167 21.02 -7.04 -9.24
C LYS A 167 21.65 -7.23 -7.86
N ARG A 168 20.80 -7.38 -6.83
CA ARG A 168 21.19 -7.60 -5.41
C ARG A 168 20.18 -8.52 -4.76
N PHE A 169 20.61 -9.32 -3.79
CA PHE A 169 19.74 -10.19 -3.00
C PHE A 169 20.21 -10.25 -1.55
N PRO A 170 19.37 -10.00 -0.54
CA PRO A 170 18.03 -9.40 -0.65
C PRO A 170 18.10 -7.97 -1.22
N TYR A 171 17.05 -7.55 -1.93
CA TYR A 171 17.00 -6.26 -2.62
C TYR A 171 16.75 -5.12 -1.61
N PRO A 172 17.64 -4.09 -1.53
CA PRO A 172 17.47 -3.01 -0.57
C PRO A 172 16.34 -2.07 -1.01
N VAL A 173 15.49 -1.67 -0.07
CA VAL A 173 14.39 -0.72 -0.29
C VAL A 173 14.28 0.21 0.90
N THR A 174 14.09 1.49 0.65
CA THR A 174 13.81 2.48 1.69
C THR A 174 12.35 2.91 1.63
N VAL A 175 11.68 2.94 2.79
CA VAL A 175 10.32 3.45 2.97
C VAL A 175 10.40 4.62 3.94
N ALA A 176 10.17 5.83 3.43
CA ALA A 176 10.22 7.05 4.22
C ALA A 176 8.79 7.56 4.50
N PHE A 177 8.44 7.67 5.78
CA PHE A 177 7.17 8.25 6.26
C PHE A 177 7.40 9.73 6.56
N GLY A 178 6.71 10.59 5.81
CA GLY A 178 6.74 12.04 6.00
C GLY A 178 5.91 12.48 7.22
N LYS A 179 6.00 13.76 7.55
CA LYS A 179 5.13 14.37 8.57
C LYS A 179 3.71 14.50 8.02
N PRO A 180 2.68 14.29 8.85
CA PRO A 180 1.29 14.48 8.48
C PRO A 180 0.96 15.92 8.08
#